data_a4e812bb40e2265ca9ea33b645c16079
#
_entry.id   a4e812bb40e2265ca9ea33b645c16079
#
_cell.length_a   1.000
_cell.length_b   1.000
_cell.length_c   1.000
_cell.angle_alpha   90.00
_cell.angle_beta   90.00
_cell.angle_gamma   90.00
#
_symmetry.space_group_name_H-M   'P 1'
#
loop_
_entity.id
_entity.type
_entity.pdbx_description
1 polymer ?
#
loop_
_entity_poly.entity_id
_entity_poly.type
_entity_poly.pdbx_seq_one_letter_code
_entity_poly.pdbx_strand_id
1 'polypeptide(L)'
;GRPYWLVTDALIRIVDCVNEINKNKTVKLILMNTTGCINKLQNEKFSTREDIVMRIMRSILPPQRDNESALEYLIDKVGVSNKRIEWIVVRPDSLINEALVSEYTVLPSTTRSPVFDAGKTSRINVADFMAHLLADEELWEMWKFKTPVVYNKE
;
A
#
# COMPACT_ATOMS: atom_id res chain seq x y z
N GLY A 1 0.87 24.58 10.15
CA GLY A 1 0.10 23.64 9.36
C GLY A 1 0.30 22.22 9.85
N ARG A 2 -0.76 21.53 10.06
CA ARG A 2 -0.70 20.12 10.46
C ARG A 2 -1.04 19.30 9.21
N PRO A 3 -0.07 18.59 8.59
CA PRO A 3 -0.38 17.78 7.43
C PRO A 3 -1.09 16.49 7.88
N TYR A 4 -2.40 16.60 8.11
CA TYR A 4 -3.21 15.40 8.42
C TYR A 4 -3.42 14.49 7.19
N TRP A 5 -3.10 15.00 5.99
CA TRP A 5 -3.33 14.37 4.70
C TRP A 5 -2.07 14.41 3.83
N LEU A 6 -0.91 14.20 4.45
CA LEU A 6 0.37 14.35 3.76
C LEU A 6 0.53 13.36 2.60
N VAL A 7 0.19 12.10 2.83
CA VAL A 7 0.35 11.03 1.82
C VAL A 7 -0.67 11.23 0.70
N THR A 8 -1.92 11.48 1.07
CA THR A 8 -3.01 11.71 0.09
C THR A 8 -2.74 12.96 -0.74
N ASP A 9 -2.38 14.08 -0.12
CA ASP A 9 -2.11 15.35 -0.84
C ASP A 9 -0.89 15.22 -1.75
N ALA A 10 0.17 14.54 -1.30
CA ALA A 10 1.35 14.29 -2.13
C ALA A 10 0.99 13.40 -3.33
N LEU A 11 0.20 12.35 -3.11
CA LEU A 11 -0.24 11.45 -4.15
C LEU A 11 -1.10 12.17 -5.22
N ILE A 12 -2.06 13.00 -4.79
CA ILE A 12 -2.89 13.81 -5.70
C ILE A 12 -2.00 14.69 -6.57
N ARG A 13 -1.04 15.40 -5.97
CA ARG A 13 -0.14 16.29 -6.71
C ARG A 13 0.74 15.52 -7.71
N ILE A 14 1.24 14.34 -7.34
CA ILE A 14 2.00 13.48 -8.25
C ILE A 14 1.14 13.07 -9.44
N VAL A 15 -0.08 12.61 -9.19
CA VAL A 15 -1.03 12.19 -10.24
C VAL A 15 -1.37 13.36 -11.17
N ASP A 16 -1.64 14.54 -10.63
CA ASP A 16 -1.94 15.73 -11.40
C ASP A 16 -0.74 16.13 -12.28
N CYS A 17 0.47 16.17 -11.71
CA CYS A 17 1.68 16.45 -12.48
C CYS A 17 1.92 15.43 -13.61
N VAL A 18 1.73 14.13 -13.36
CA VAL A 18 1.86 13.11 -14.40
C VAL A 18 0.84 13.33 -15.52
N ASN A 19 -0.39 13.68 -15.16
CA ASN A 19 -1.44 13.95 -16.14
C ASN A 19 -1.18 15.21 -16.98
N GLU A 20 -0.54 16.22 -16.42
CA GLU A 20 -0.21 17.47 -17.12
C GLU A 20 1.02 17.32 -18.03
N ILE A 21 2.10 16.72 -17.50
CA ILE A 21 3.42 16.75 -18.15
C ILE A 21 3.59 15.56 -19.11
N ASN A 22 3.14 14.38 -18.73
CA ASN A 22 3.48 13.12 -19.41
C ASN A 22 2.33 12.61 -20.31
N LYS A 23 2.23 13.15 -21.52
CA LYS A 23 1.16 12.75 -22.46
C LYS A 23 1.39 11.38 -23.13
N ASN A 24 2.62 10.88 -23.19
CA ASN A 24 3.01 9.74 -24.05
C ASN A 24 3.69 8.58 -23.34
N LYS A 25 3.86 8.62 -22.03
CA LYS A 25 4.52 7.54 -21.29
C LYS A 25 3.71 7.11 -20.07
N THR A 26 3.67 5.83 -19.82
CA THR A 26 3.12 5.29 -18.56
C THR A 26 4.14 5.46 -17.45
N VAL A 27 3.67 5.88 -16.28
CA VAL A 27 4.46 6.03 -15.05
C VAL A 27 4.11 4.89 -14.11
N LYS A 28 5.12 4.19 -13.63
CA LYS A 28 5.01 3.20 -12.57
C LYS A 28 5.03 3.92 -11.23
N LEU A 29 4.01 3.73 -10.40
CA LEU A 29 3.88 4.33 -9.08
C LEU A 29 3.77 3.23 -8.02
N ILE A 30 4.66 3.25 -7.04
CA ILE A 30 4.59 2.34 -5.90
C ILE A 30 4.31 3.17 -4.64
N LEU A 31 3.22 2.87 -3.97
CA LEU A 31 2.87 3.44 -2.68
C LEU A 31 3.12 2.41 -1.58
N MET A 32 3.91 2.74 -0.57
CA MET A 32 3.94 1.97 0.66
C MET A 32 2.76 2.38 1.57
N ASN A 33 2.01 1.41 2.04
CA ASN A 33 0.87 1.61 2.93
C ASN A 33 0.96 0.65 4.14
N THR A 34 -0.12 0.04 4.59
CA THR A 34 -0.16 -0.87 5.74
C THR A 34 -1.28 -1.90 5.58
N THR A 35 -1.14 -3.07 6.22
CA THR A 35 -2.22 -4.07 6.35
C THR A 35 -3.44 -3.54 7.10
N GLY A 36 -3.32 -2.45 7.85
CA GLY A 36 -4.44 -1.73 8.45
C GLY A 36 -5.38 -1.03 7.45
N CYS A 37 -5.04 -1.02 6.14
CA CYS A 37 -5.89 -0.51 5.07
C CYS A 37 -6.43 -1.67 4.24
N ILE A 38 -7.75 -1.83 4.22
CA ILE A 38 -8.41 -2.90 3.46
C ILE A 38 -8.58 -2.53 1.99
N ASN A 39 -8.43 -3.52 1.11
CA ASN A 39 -8.72 -3.37 -0.31
C ASN A 39 -10.16 -3.78 -0.61
N LYS A 40 -11.00 -2.79 -0.90
CA LYS A 40 -12.42 -3.00 -1.26
C LYS A 40 -12.60 -3.78 -2.56
N LEU A 41 -11.65 -3.67 -3.51
CA LEU A 41 -11.69 -4.42 -4.78
C LEU A 41 -11.54 -5.93 -4.57
N GLN A 42 -10.88 -6.34 -3.50
CA GLN A 42 -10.69 -7.75 -3.14
C GLN A 42 -11.72 -8.24 -2.10
N ASN A 43 -12.75 -7.43 -1.80
CA ASN A 43 -13.74 -7.73 -0.77
C ASN A 43 -13.14 -8.00 0.62
N GLU A 44 -11.95 -7.46 0.90
CA GLU A 44 -11.36 -7.55 2.22
C GLU A 44 -12.27 -6.88 3.26
N LYS A 45 -12.36 -7.48 4.45
CA LYS A 45 -13.16 -6.96 5.56
C LYS A 45 -12.46 -7.22 6.87
N PHE A 46 -12.56 -6.28 7.77
CA PHE A 46 -12.22 -6.50 9.17
C PHE A 46 -13.31 -7.35 9.84
N SER A 47 -12.91 -8.19 10.78
CA SER A 47 -13.86 -8.78 11.73
C SER A 47 -14.54 -7.66 12.55
N THR A 48 -15.68 -7.95 13.17
CA THR A 48 -16.40 -6.95 13.99
C THR A 48 -15.52 -6.36 15.10
N ARG A 49 -14.64 -7.17 15.71
CA ARG A 49 -13.72 -6.70 16.75
C ARG A 49 -12.65 -5.79 16.19
N GLU A 50 -12.05 -6.15 15.07
CA GLU A 50 -11.07 -5.33 14.38
C GLU A 50 -11.66 -4.00 13.93
N ASP A 51 -12.88 -4.01 13.38
CA ASP A 51 -13.54 -2.79 12.92
C ASP A 51 -13.74 -1.78 14.06
N ILE A 52 -14.11 -2.26 15.25
CA ILE A 52 -14.23 -1.40 16.44
C ILE A 52 -12.85 -0.76 16.76
N VAL A 53 -11.79 -1.56 16.81
CA VAL A 53 -10.44 -1.05 17.09
C VAL A 53 -9.98 -0.08 15.99
N MET A 54 -10.20 -0.42 14.73
CA MET A 54 -9.83 0.44 13.60
C MET A 54 -10.59 1.78 13.60
N ARG A 55 -11.86 1.80 14.02
CA ARG A 55 -12.62 3.06 14.21
C ARG A 55 -12.00 3.95 15.30
N ILE A 56 -11.56 3.35 16.39
CA ILE A 56 -10.85 4.09 17.46
C ILE A 56 -9.52 4.60 16.91
N MET A 57 -8.75 3.76 16.24
CA MET A 57 -7.46 4.13 15.63
C MET A 57 -7.61 5.29 14.64
N ARG A 58 -8.62 5.26 13.78
CA ARG A 58 -8.94 6.38 12.85
C ARG A 58 -9.22 7.69 13.59
N SER A 59 -9.81 7.62 14.79
CA SER A 59 -10.12 8.83 15.56
C SER A 59 -8.92 9.42 16.26
N ILE A 60 -7.94 8.59 16.62
CA ILE A 60 -6.76 8.99 17.43
C ILE A 60 -5.53 9.19 16.55
N LEU A 61 -5.38 8.42 15.48
CA LEU A 61 -4.20 8.40 14.62
C LEU A 61 -4.49 8.96 13.23
N PRO A 62 -4.25 10.25 12.98
CA PRO A 62 -4.43 10.86 11.66
C PRO A 62 -3.71 10.11 10.52
N PRO A 63 -2.49 9.54 10.70
CA PRO A 63 -1.82 8.77 9.65
C PRO A 63 -2.62 7.55 9.14
N GLN A 64 -3.44 6.91 10.01
CA GLN A 64 -4.27 5.79 9.57
C GLN A 64 -5.32 6.24 8.55
N ARG A 65 -6.00 7.36 8.81
CA ARG A 65 -6.99 7.92 7.89
C ARG A 65 -6.35 8.39 6.58
N ASP A 66 -5.17 8.98 6.65
CA ASP A 66 -4.43 9.43 5.48
C ASP A 66 -4.04 8.25 4.57
N ASN A 67 -3.54 7.16 5.16
CA ASN A 67 -3.21 5.93 4.42
C ASN A 67 -4.44 5.29 3.77
N GLU A 68 -5.58 5.24 4.46
CA GLU A 68 -6.84 4.75 3.90
C GLU A 68 -7.30 5.62 2.73
N SER A 69 -7.26 6.95 2.89
CA SER A 69 -7.66 7.88 1.83
C SER A 69 -6.74 7.83 0.61
N ALA A 70 -5.43 7.64 0.82
CA ALA A 70 -4.49 7.46 -0.28
C ALA A 70 -4.77 6.20 -1.10
N LEU A 71 -5.09 5.09 -0.43
CA LEU A 71 -5.50 3.86 -1.11
C LEU A 71 -6.83 4.03 -1.85
N GLU A 72 -7.84 4.62 -1.21
CA GLU A 72 -9.14 4.92 -1.85
C GLU A 72 -8.97 5.84 -3.07
N TYR A 73 -8.12 6.84 -2.99
CA TYR A 73 -7.82 7.72 -4.12
C TYR A 73 -7.27 6.95 -5.32
N LEU A 74 -6.32 6.03 -5.12
CA LEU A 74 -5.79 5.20 -6.21
C LEU A 74 -6.87 4.31 -6.82
N ILE A 75 -7.69 3.68 -6.00
CA ILE A 75 -8.75 2.78 -6.45
C ILE A 75 -9.85 3.54 -7.20
N ASP A 76 -10.37 4.61 -6.60
CA ASP A 76 -11.62 5.25 -7.05
C ASP A 76 -11.38 6.37 -8.08
N LYS A 77 -10.24 7.06 -8.01
CA LYS A 77 -9.93 8.22 -8.86
C LYS A 77 -8.93 7.92 -9.95
N VAL A 78 -7.83 7.24 -9.63
CA VAL A 78 -6.86 6.84 -10.65
C VAL A 78 -7.37 5.61 -11.41
N GLY A 79 -7.96 4.65 -10.70
CA GLY A 79 -8.60 3.47 -11.27
C GLY A 79 -7.60 2.37 -11.62
N VAL A 80 -8.15 1.22 -12.05
CA VAL A 80 -7.40 0.00 -12.36
C VAL A 80 -7.16 -0.21 -13.87
N SER A 81 -7.52 0.77 -14.67
CA SER A 81 -7.35 0.75 -16.14
C SER A 81 -6.74 2.05 -16.65
N ASN A 82 -6.07 2.80 -15.79
CA ASN A 82 -5.42 4.04 -16.16
C ASN A 82 -4.25 3.76 -17.11
N LYS A 83 -4.23 4.46 -18.24
CA LYS A 83 -3.18 4.28 -19.26
C LYS A 83 -1.92 5.11 -19.01
N ARG A 84 -1.97 6.04 -18.08
CA ARG A 84 -0.85 6.95 -17.77
C ARG A 84 -0.13 6.59 -16.49
N ILE A 85 -0.87 6.02 -15.53
CA ILE A 85 -0.35 5.67 -14.21
C ILE A 85 -0.73 4.23 -13.93
N GLU A 86 0.27 3.39 -13.84
CA GLU A 86 0.14 2.05 -13.27
C GLU A 86 0.60 2.12 -11.83
N TRP A 87 -0.19 1.60 -10.91
CA TRP A 87 0.12 1.69 -9.49
C TRP A 87 0.13 0.33 -8.80
N ILE A 88 0.96 0.23 -7.77
CA ILE A 88 0.99 -0.89 -6.82
C ILE A 88 1.01 -0.29 -5.42
N VAL A 89 0.23 -0.86 -4.49
CA VAL A 89 0.25 -0.46 -3.09
C VAL A 89 0.82 -1.60 -2.26
N VAL A 90 2.05 -1.46 -1.81
CA VAL A 90 2.73 -2.45 -0.96
C VAL A 90 2.29 -2.26 0.48
N ARG A 91 1.76 -3.30 1.09
CA ARG A 91 1.21 -3.26 2.46
C ARG A 91 2.01 -4.15 3.40
N PRO A 92 3.08 -3.66 4.02
CA PRO A 92 3.72 -4.36 5.12
C PRO A 92 2.81 -4.39 6.36
N ASP A 93 3.07 -5.36 7.23
CA ASP A 93 2.49 -5.44 8.57
C ASP A 93 3.41 -4.73 9.60
N SER A 94 3.54 -5.24 10.81
CA SER A 94 4.37 -4.61 11.85
C SER A 94 5.83 -4.49 11.40
N LEU A 95 6.27 -3.25 11.21
CA LEU A 95 7.60 -2.97 10.68
C LEU A 95 8.70 -3.18 11.73
N ILE A 96 9.67 -4.02 11.39
CA ILE A 96 10.89 -4.25 12.17
C ILE A 96 12.13 -3.79 11.39
N ASN A 97 13.27 -3.68 12.09
CA ASN A 97 14.57 -3.40 11.49
C ASN A 97 15.39 -4.69 11.47
N GLU A 98 15.89 -5.03 10.29
CA GLU A 98 16.87 -6.08 10.06
C GLU A 98 18.03 -5.51 9.25
N ALA A 99 19.23 -6.06 9.44
CA ALA A 99 20.42 -5.59 8.74
C ALA A 99 20.54 -6.14 7.31
N LEU A 100 19.92 -7.28 7.04
CA LEU A 100 19.99 -7.98 5.75
C LEU A 100 18.59 -8.38 5.29
N VAL A 101 18.44 -8.52 3.98
CA VAL A 101 17.24 -9.12 3.39
C VAL A 101 17.13 -10.56 3.88
N SER A 102 15.97 -10.92 4.41
CA SER A 102 15.62 -12.26 4.85
C SER A 102 14.52 -12.83 3.95
N GLU A 103 14.16 -14.10 4.12
CA GLU A 103 13.06 -14.68 3.37
C GLU A 103 11.73 -14.01 3.75
N TYR A 104 10.94 -13.67 2.74
CA TYR A 104 9.61 -13.10 2.92
C TYR A 104 8.61 -13.68 1.91
N THR A 105 7.34 -13.56 2.23
CA THR A 105 6.21 -13.93 1.36
C THR A 105 5.46 -12.68 0.92
N VAL A 106 5.00 -12.71 -0.33
CA VAL A 106 4.12 -11.69 -0.89
C VAL A 106 2.77 -12.32 -1.20
N LEU A 107 1.73 -11.79 -0.60
CA LEU A 107 0.37 -12.32 -0.71
C LEU A 107 -0.58 -11.27 -1.31
N PRO A 108 -1.63 -11.68 -2.03
CA PRO A 108 -2.58 -10.74 -2.62
C PRO A 108 -3.45 -10.05 -1.57
N SER A 109 -3.64 -10.67 -0.40
CA SER A 109 -4.50 -10.19 0.67
C SER A 109 -3.92 -10.51 2.03
N THR A 110 -4.43 -9.86 3.08
CA THR A 110 -4.04 -10.12 4.47
C THR A 110 -4.48 -11.52 4.89
N THR A 111 -3.59 -12.25 5.54
CA THR A 111 -3.87 -13.59 6.12
C THR A 111 -3.84 -13.55 7.64
N ARG A 112 -3.40 -12.45 8.23
CA ARG A 112 -3.30 -12.23 9.67
C ARG A 112 -4.06 -10.97 10.06
N SER A 113 -4.47 -10.91 11.32
CA SER A 113 -5.10 -9.71 11.86
C SER A 113 -4.05 -8.61 12.11
N PRO A 114 -4.18 -7.42 11.50
CA PRO A 114 -3.22 -6.33 11.74
C PRO A 114 -3.29 -5.79 13.17
N VAL A 115 -4.30 -6.19 13.95
CA VAL A 115 -4.55 -5.71 15.31
C VAL A 115 -4.22 -6.77 16.37
N PHE A 116 -4.68 -8.01 16.15
CA PHE A 116 -4.62 -9.06 17.18
C PHE A 116 -3.58 -10.14 16.90
N ASP A 117 -3.11 -10.23 15.66
CA ASP A 117 -2.11 -11.23 15.22
C ASP A 117 -1.24 -10.65 14.12
N ALA A 118 -0.65 -9.49 14.38
CA ALA A 118 0.18 -8.79 13.40
C ALA A 118 1.44 -9.59 13.06
N GLY A 119 1.66 -9.82 11.78
CA GLY A 119 2.90 -10.39 11.28
C GLY A 119 4.05 -9.39 11.35
N LYS A 120 5.28 -9.87 11.22
CA LYS A 120 6.46 -9.01 11.13
C LYS A 120 6.86 -8.79 9.68
N THR A 121 7.29 -7.58 9.36
CA THR A 121 7.87 -7.25 8.05
C THR A 121 9.07 -6.35 8.24
N SER A 122 10.24 -6.77 7.79
CA SER A 122 11.41 -5.91 7.89
C SER A 122 11.37 -4.80 6.83
N ARG A 123 11.84 -3.61 7.20
CA ARG A 123 11.93 -2.48 6.27
C ARG A 123 12.80 -2.78 5.06
N ILE A 124 13.84 -3.59 5.26
CA ILE A 124 14.73 -3.98 4.18
C ILE A 124 14.04 -4.95 3.22
N ASN A 125 13.19 -5.88 3.69
CA ASN A 125 12.40 -6.76 2.82
C ASN A 125 11.34 -5.98 2.03
N VAL A 126 10.71 -4.96 2.64
CA VAL A 126 9.81 -4.06 1.90
C VAL A 126 10.56 -3.34 0.79
N ALA A 127 11.74 -2.79 1.09
CA ALA A 127 12.55 -2.08 0.11
C ALA A 127 13.03 -3.00 -1.02
N ASP A 128 13.45 -4.22 -0.68
CA ASP A 128 13.85 -5.25 -1.63
C ASP A 128 12.71 -5.60 -2.60
N PHE A 129 11.52 -5.89 -2.07
CA PHE A 129 10.35 -6.17 -2.91
C PHE A 129 9.98 -4.98 -3.81
N MET A 130 9.99 -3.75 -3.27
CA MET A 130 9.70 -2.56 -4.07
C MET A 130 10.74 -2.32 -5.16
N ALA A 131 12.01 -2.62 -4.90
CA ALA A 131 13.07 -2.55 -5.91
C ALA A 131 12.88 -3.59 -7.02
N HIS A 132 12.55 -4.83 -6.66
CA HIS A 132 12.25 -5.88 -7.63
C HIS A 132 11.03 -5.55 -8.50
N LEU A 133 9.97 -4.96 -7.94
CA LEU A 133 8.83 -4.49 -8.73
C LEU A 133 9.22 -3.52 -9.84
N LEU A 134 10.24 -2.69 -9.64
CA LEU A 134 10.71 -1.75 -10.67
C LEU A 134 11.68 -2.39 -11.68
N ALA A 135 12.42 -3.38 -11.24
CA ALA A 135 13.46 -4.03 -12.06
C ALA A 135 12.95 -5.19 -12.92
N ASP A 136 11.84 -5.83 -12.50
CA ASP A 136 11.28 -7.01 -13.13
C ASP A 136 9.89 -6.70 -13.71
N GLU A 137 9.79 -6.75 -15.03
CA GLU A 137 8.57 -6.44 -15.77
C GLU A 137 7.47 -7.50 -15.55
N GLU A 138 7.84 -8.78 -15.42
CA GLU A 138 6.87 -9.86 -15.17
C GLU A 138 6.25 -9.69 -13.77
N LEU A 139 7.10 -9.36 -12.80
CA LEU A 139 6.64 -9.07 -11.43
C LEU A 139 5.76 -7.83 -11.39
N TRP A 140 6.11 -6.78 -12.18
CA TRP A 140 5.28 -5.59 -12.31
C TRP A 140 3.90 -5.94 -12.87
N GLU A 141 3.83 -6.66 -13.99
CA GLU A 141 2.59 -7.08 -14.62
C GLU A 141 1.71 -7.94 -13.69
N MET A 142 2.35 -8.78 -12.88
CA MET A 142 1.65 -9.60 -11.89
C MET A 142 0.95 -8.76 -10.83
N TRP A 143 1.58 -7.65 -10.40
CA TRP A 143 1.12 -6.88 -9.25
C TRP A 143 0.51 -5.52 -9.58
N LYS A 144 0.61 -5.02 -10.79
CA LYS A 144 0.00 -3.72 -11.15
C LYS A 144 -1.49 -3.69 -10.84
N PHE A 145 -1.93 -2.55 -10.32
CA PHE A 145 -3.30 -2.32 -9.84
C PHE A 145 -3.73 -3.23 -8.69
N LYS A 146 -2.79 -3.77 -7.94
CA LYS A 146 -3.04 -4.61 -6.76
C LYS A 146 -2.37 -4.04 -5.51
N THR A 147 -2.68 -4.67 -4.39
CA THR A 147 -2.26 -4.23 -3.07
C THR A 147 -1.56 -5.36 -2.29
N PRO A 148 -0.40 -5.85 -2.79
CA PRO A 148 0.31 -6.97 -2.17
C PRO A 148 0.64 -6.70 -0.71
N VAL A 149 0.55 -7.75 0.08
CA VAL A 149 0.95 -7.78 1.49
C VAL A 149 2.27 -8.52 1.63
N VAL A 150 3.19 -7.96 2.42
CA VAL A 150 4.52 -8.52 2.63
C VAL A 150 4.67 -8.96 4.07
N TYR A 151 5.06 -10.23 4.30
CA TYR A 151 5.39 -10.79 5.61
C TYR A 151 6.77 -11.44 5.57
N ASN A 152 7.59 -11.23 6.61
CA ASN A 152 8.76 -12.06 6.81
C ASN A 152 8.33 -13.52 7.00
N LYS A 153 9.11 -14.47 6.50
CA LYS A 153 8.94 -15.87 6.92
C LYS A 153 9.46 -16.03 8.34
N GLU A 154 8.68 -16.69 9.18
CA GLU A 154 9.02 -17.04 10.55
C GLU A 154 9.84 -18.34 10.57
#